data_ec7f27fcbe695a9562b79a6e47c17ce2
#
_entry.id   ec7f27fcbe695a9562b79a6e47c17ce2
#
_cell.length_a   1.000
_cell.length_b   1.000
_cell.length_c   1.000
_cell.angle_alpha   90.00
_cell.angle_beta   90.00
_cell.angle_gamma   90.00
#
_symmetry.space_group_name_H-M   'P 1'
#
loop_
_entity.id
_entity.type
_entity.pdbx_description
1 polymer ?
#
loop_
_entity_poly.entity_id
_entity_poly.type
_entity_poly.pdbx_seq_one_letter_code
_entity_poly.pdbx_strand_id
1 'polypeptide(L)'
;MSKKIVPVPKEDTPPVPRRSFMKRSVFALTAWAMLGAGVISAPAWAELGEPEKEDLKFGFIKLTDMAPLAIAYEKGFFEDEGLYVKLEAQANWKVLLDGVIDGQLDGAHMLAGQPLAATIGFGTKAHIVTPFSMDLNGNGITVSNEVWKQIKPNIPKLPDGRPKHPIGAEHLKPVVEKFKAKGKPFKMGMVFPVSTHNYELRYWLAAGGLHPGYYAPHKGDTSGTLQADVLLSVTPPPQMPATLEAGTIHGYCVGEPWNQQAVFKGIGVPVITDYQIWKDNPEKVFGMTRAFTEKYPNTTVRIVKALIRAGKWLDENNNRNRPEAVKILAQSNYVGADYEVIANSMTGTFEFEKGDKREIPDFNVFFRHFATYPYYSDAVWYLTQMRRWGQIAEYKLDSWYMEVAKKVYRPDIYRKAAEELIAEGKMKTADFPDFDKESGFRPPQTEFIDGKVFDGTKPNSYLEQFPIGLKGKEKI
;
A
#
# COMPACT_ATOMS: atom_id res chain seq x y z
N MET A 1 -35.87 13.51 -37.71
CA MET A 1 -36.16 14.28 -36.48
C MET A 1 -35.03 14.03 -35.48
N SER A 2 -34.10 14.97 -35.43
CA SER A 2 -32.90 14.89 -34.60
C SER A 2 -33.20 15.44 -33.21
N LYS A 3 -33.10 14.60 -32.15
CA LYS A 3 -33.25 15.06 -30.75
C LYS A 3 -31.97 15.74 -30.32
N LYS A 4 -32.02 17.03 -30.06
CA LYS A 4 -30.96 17.82 -29.41
C LYS A 4 -30.80 17.35 -27.95
N ILE A 5 -29.59 16.89 -27.60
CA ILE A 5 -29.20 16.63 -26.22
C ILE A 5 -28.91 17.96 -25.57
N VAL A 6 -29.65 18.30 -24.52
CA VAL A 6 -29.44 19.49 -23.70
C VAL A 6 -28.36 19.14 -22.65
N PRO A 7 -27.31 19.93 -22.47
CA PRO A 7 -26.30 19.66 -21.42
C PRO A 7 -26.90 19.93 -20.04
N VAL A 8 -26.67 19.00 -19.11
CA VAL A 8 -26.98 19.16 -17.68
C VAL A 8 -26.02 20.19 -17.10
N PRO A 9 -26.48 21.17 -16.30
CA PRO A 9 -25.61 22.15 -15.64
C PRO A 9 -24.71 21.45 -14.62
N LYS A 10 -23.44 21.81 -14.58
CA LYS A 10 -22.52 21.46 -13.48
C LYS A 10 -23.02 22.16 -12.21
N GLU A 11 -23.40 21.38 -11.21
CA GLU A 11 -23.61 21.92 -9.87
C GLU A 11 -22.24 22.35 -9.31
N ASP A 12 -22.07 23.64 -9.14
CA ASP A 12 -20.97 24.25 -8.39
C ASP A 12 -21.15 23.89 -6.92
N THR A 13 -20.31 23.01 -6.41
CA THR A 13 -20.22 22.76 -4.98
C THR A 13 -19.76 24.05 -4.29
N PRO A 14 -20.50 24.58 -3.32
CA PRO A 14 -20.10 25.80 -2.63
C PRO A 14 -18.77 25.58 -1.87
N PRO A 15 -17.88 26.57 -1.80
CA PRO A 15 -16.66 26.47 -1.04
C PRO A 15 -16.98 26.29 0.44
N VAL A 16 -16.32 25.31 1.07
CA VAL A 16 -16.41 25.04 2.51
C VAL A 16 -16.02 26.33 3.26
N PRO A 17 -16.86 26.81 4.20
CA PRO A 17 -16.58 28.05 4.90
C PRO A 17 -15.33 27.91 5.76
N ARG A 18 -14.34 28.77 5.55
CA ARG A 18 -13.17 28.91 6.41
C ARG A 18 -13.66 29.21 7.85
N ARG A 19 -13.49 28.23 8.74
CA ARG A 19 -13.69 28.50 10.17
C ARG A 19 -12.60 29.46 10.64
N SER A 20 -12.99 30.68 10.96
CA SER A 20 -12.12 31.69 11.51
C SER A 20 -11.60 31.22 12.88
N PHE A 21 -10.33 30.87 12.94
CA PHE A 21 -9.67 30.64 14.23
C PHE A 21 -9.45 32.00 14.92
N MET A 22 -10.15 32.20 16.05
CA MET A 22 -9.81 33.25 16.97
C MET A 22 -8.39 33.02 17.50
N LYS A 23 -7.50 33.96 17.20
CA LYS A 23 -6.16 34.01 17.80
C LYS A 23 -6.30 34.02 19.32
N ARG A 24 -6.02 32.89 19.98
CA ARG A 24 -5.84 32.86 21.43
C ARG A 24 -4.44 33.41 21.72
N SER A 25 -4.39 34.68 22.10
CA SER A 25 -3.20 35.30 22.66
C SER A 25 -2.89 34.61 23.99
N VAL A 26 -1.79 33.90 24.06
CA VAL A 26 -1.26 33.35 25.31
C VAL A 26 -0.61 34.51 26.06
N PHE A 27 -1.24 34.92 27.17
CA PHE A 27 -0.63 35.80 28.17
C PHE A 27 0.44 35.02 28.91
N ALA A 28 1.69 35.43 28.76
CA ALA A 28 2.80 34.97 29.57
C ALA A 28 2.65 35.51 30.99
N LEU A 29 2.34 34.67 31.96
CA LEU A 29 2.44 34.96 33.38
C LEU A 29 3.84 34.54 33.86
N THR A 30 4.71 35.53 34.07
CA THR A 30 5.95 35.38 34.81
C THR A 30 5.63 35.20 36.30
N ALA A 31 5.93 34.02 36.85
CA ALA A 31 6.02 33.82 38.31
C ALA A 31 7.40 33.33 38.68
N TRP A 32 8.12 34.14 39.41
CA TRP A 32 9.32 33.78 40.15
C TRP A 32 8.98 32.88 41.35
N ALA A 33 9.63 31.73 41.46
CA ALA A 33 9.87 31.11 42.77
C ALA A 33 11.10 30.21 42.69
N MET A 34 11.91 30.33 43.73
CA MET A 34 13.26 29.78 43.95
C MET A 34 13.30 28.30 44.35
N LEU A 35 14.48 27.74 44.12
CA LEU A 35 15.26 26.74 44.89
C LEU A 35 14.94 25.23 44.68
N GLY A 36 15.93 24.57 44.04
CA GLY A 36 16.59 23.41 44.62
C GLY A 36 15.98 22.04 44.35
N ALA A 37 16.31 21.44 43.19
CA ALA A 37 16.61 20.01 43.05
C ALA A 37 17.02 19.78 41.59
N GLY A 38 18.10 19.04 41.36
CA GLY A 38 18.63 18.78 40.02
C GLY A 38 17.56 18.18 39.11
N VAL A 39 17.03 19.02 38.24
CA VAL A 39 16.21 18.60 37.13
C VAL A 39 17.17 18.23 36.02
N ILE A 40 17.25 16.94 35.72
CA ILE A 40 17.78 16.50 34.45
C ILE A 40 16.86 17.15 33.41
N SER A 41 17.34 18.24 32.78
CA SER A 41 16.60 18.88 31.69
C SER A 41 16.53 17.86 30.54
N ALA A 42 15.33 17.35 30.30
CA ALA A 42 15.05 16.74 29.01
C ALA A 42 15.48 17.71 27.91
N PRO A 43 16.07 17.24 26.81
CA PRO A 43 16.45 18.12 25.72
C PRO A 43 15.24 18.93 25.31
N ALA A 44 15.36 20.26 25.35
CA ALA A 44 14.33 21.14 24.84
C ALA A 44 14.24 20.92 23.32
N TRP A 45 13.27 20.11 22.92
CA TRP A 45 12.93 19.95 21.50
C TRP A 45 12.49 21.33 20.99
N ALA A 46 13.08 21.75 19.90
CA ALA A 46 12.62 22.97 19.24
C ALA A 46 11.14 22.74 18.85
N GLU A 47 10.25 23.59 19.36
CA GLU A 47 8.82 23.55 19.06
C GLU A 47 8.61 23.51 17.54
N LEU A 48 7.70 22.65 17.07
CA LEU A 48 7.40 22.54 15.64
C LEU A 48 6.86 23.88 15.13
N GLY A 49 7.56 24.47 14.16
CA GLY A 49 7.18 25.76 13.56
C GLY A 49 5.83 25.70 12.83
N GLU A 50 5.30 26.85 12.47
CA GLU A 50 4.13 26.96 11.59
C GLU A 50 4.40 26.25 10.26
N PRO A 51 3.35 25.75 9.58
CA PRO A 51 3.52 25.13 8.27
C PRO A 51 3.99 26.16 7.25
N GLU A 52 5.01 25.82 6.47
CA GLU A 52 5.54 26.71 5.43
C GLU A 52 4.61 26.76 4.21
N LYS A 53 3.78 25.72 4.05
CA LYS A 53 2.76 25.59 3.01
C LYS A 53 1.51 24.97 3.60
N GLU A 54 0.42 25.71 3.61
CA GLU A 54 -0.86 25.29 4.21
C GLU A 54 -1.80 24.63 3.19
N ASP A 55 -1.89 25.18 1.98
CA ASP A 55 -2.75 24.64 0.91
C ASP A 55 -2.05 23.52 0.16
N LEU A 56 -2.59 22.29 0.25
CA LEU A 56 -1.98 21.07 -0.24
C LEU A 56 -2.92 20.27 -1.13
N LYS A 57 -2.35 19.56 -2.11
CA LYS A 57 -3.06 18.62 -2.96
C LYS A 57 -2.46 17.23 -2.85
N PHE A 58 -3.26 16.24 -2.52
CA PHE A 58 -2.83 14.85 -2.46
C PHE A 58 -3.59 13.98 -3.45
N GLY A 59 -2.84 13.16 -4.19
CA GLY A 59 -3.38 12.20 -5.13
C GLY A 59 -3.67 10.86 -4.48
N PHE A 60 -4.69 10.15 -5.00
CA PHE A 60 -4.97 8.77 -4.60
C PHE A 60 -5.59 7.96 -5.73
N ILE A 61 -5.54 6.65 -5.61
CA ILE A 61 -6.28 5.70 -6.45
C ILE A 61 -7.46 5.16 -5.63
N LYS A 62 -8.58 4.87 -6.30
CA LYS A 62 -9.82 4.37 -5.69
C LYS A 62 -9.66 2.94 -5.16
N LEU A 63 -9.09 2.83 -3.97
CA LEU A 63 -8.80 1.62 -3.18
C LEU A 63 -9.10 1.90 -1.72
N THR A 64 -9.41 0.89 -0.93
CA THR A 64 -9.70 1.05 0.50
C THR A 64 -8.48 1.47 1.31
N ASP A 65 -7.28 1.17 0.83
CA ASP A 65 -6.02 1.53 1.48
C ASP A 65 -5.66 3.03 1.40
N MET A 66 -6.44 3.84 0.66
CA MET A 66 -6.38 5.29 0.76
C MET A 66 -7.07 5.84 2.02
N ALA A 67 -7.68 4.98 2.83
CA ALA A 67 -8.46 5.36 4.01
C ALA A 67 -7.75 6.35 4.95
N PRO A 68 -6.45 6.27 5.25
CA PRO A 68 -5.79 7.27 6.10
C PRO A 68 -5.94 8.70 5.59
N LEU A 69 -5.91 8.91 4.26
CA LEU A 69 -6.13 10.23 3.65
C LEU A 69 -7.56 10.72 3.83
N ALA A 70 -8.54 9.85 3.54
CA ALA A 70 -9.96 10.18 3.69
C ALA A 70 -10.32 10.49 5.14
N ILE A 71 -9.83 9.68 6.08
CA ILE A 71 -10.10 9.87 7.52
C ILE A 71 -9.41 11.12 8.05
N ALA A 72 -8.16 11.38 7.67
CA ALA A 72 -7.47 12.60 8.09
C ALA A 72 -8.21 13.87 7.60
N TYR A 73 -8.79 13.82 6.41
CA TYR A 73 -9.61 14.89 5.85
C TYR A 73 -10.97 15.02 6.59
N GLU A 74 -11.77 13.96 6.63
CA GLU A 74 -13.14 13.99 7.16
C GLU A 74 -13.20 14.20 8.69
N LYS A 75 -12.16 13.79 9.42
CA LYS A 75 -12.06 13.99 10.88
C LYS A 75 -11.37 15.31 11.25
N GLY A 76 -10.97 16.12 10.27
CA GLY A 76 -10.31 17.41 10.50
C GLY A 76 -8.88 17.30 11.02
N PHE A 77 -8.22 16.14 10.88
CA PHE A 77 -6.87 15.97 11.42
C PHE A 77 -5.83 16.81 10.67
N PHE A 78 -6.04 17.07 9.37
CA PHE A 78 -5.22 18.01 8.61
C PHE A 78 -5.44 19.44 9.09
N GLU A 79 -6.70 19.87 9.31
CA GLU A 79 -7.04 21.20 9.79
C GLU A 79 -6.49 21.46 11.20
N ASP A 80 -6.50 20.45 12.09
CA ASP A 80 -5.89 20.51 13.43
C ASP A 80 -4.38 20.82 13.37
N GLU A 81 -3.73 20.47 12.26
CA GLU A 81 -2.31 20.73 12.02
C GLU A 81 -2.08 22.01 11.16
N GLY A 82 -3.13 22.80 10.90
CA GLY A 82 -3.07 24.00 10.09
C GLY A 82 -2.93 23.75 8.59
N LEU A 83 -3.37 22.59 8.10
CA LEU A 83 -3.25 22.19 6.71
C LEU A 83 -4.63 22.14 6.04
N TYR A 84 -4.73 22.71 4.84
CA TYR A 84 -5.93 22.71 3.99
C TYR A 84 -5.69 21.81 2.79
N VAL A 85 -6.18 20.57 2.90
CA VAL A 85 -5.89 19.52 1.94
C VAL A 85 -7.03 19.35 0.95
N LYS A 86 -6.68 19.21 -0.34
CA LYS A 86 -7.58 18.74 -1.40
C LYS A 86 -7.15 17.33 -1.82
N LEU A 87 -8.07 16.38 -1.77
CA LEU A 87 -7.85 15.01 -2.24
C LEU A 87 -8.33 14.88 -3.69
N GLU A 88 -7.48 14.36 -4.57
CA GLU A 88 -7.76 14.22 -6.00
C GLU A 88 -7.54 12.77 -6.46
N ALA A 89 -8.65 12.12 -6.89
CA ALA A 89 -8.57 10.78 -7.49
C ALA A 89 -7.82 10.84 -8.83
N GLN A 90 -6.87 9.92 -9.02
CA GLN A 90 -6.07 9.83 -10.22
C GLN A 90 -6.49 8.62 -11.08
N ALA A 91 -6.29 8.71 -12.39
CA ALA A 91 -6.73 7.68 -13.33
C ALA A 91 -5.94 6.36 -13.21
N ASN A 92 -4.66 6.44 -12.90
CA ASN A 92 -3.76 5.30 -12.74
C ASN A 92 -2.47 5.69 -11.99
N TRP A 93 -1.66 4.70 -11.66
CA TRP A 93 -0.43 4.87 -10.88
C TRP A 93 0.64 5.71 -11.57
N LYS A 94 0.70 5.67 -12.93
CA LYS A 94 1.67 6.50 -13.67
C LYS A 94 1.30 7.97 -13.59
N VAL A 95 0.04 8.31 -13.84
CA VAL A 95 -0.47 9.69 -13.77
C VAL A 95 -0.27 10.25 -12.36
N LEU A 96 -0.51 9.44 -11.33
CA LEU A 96 -0.31 9.83 -9.94
C LEU A 96 1.16 10.15 -9.64
N LEU A 97 2.09 9.28 -10.06
CA LEU A 97 3.53 9.48 -9.86
C LEU A 97 4.03 10.71 -10.61
N ASP A 98 3.66 10.85 -11.89
CA ASP A 98 4.01 12.01 -12.71
C ASP A 98 3.50 13.31 -12.07
N GLY A 99 2.26 13.30 -11.56
CA GLY A 99 1.68 14.46 -10.86
C GLY A 99 2.47 14.92 -9.62
N VAL A 100 3.07 13.97 -8.89
CA VAL A 100 3.96 14.30 -7.75
C VAL A 100 5.31 14.81 -8.25
N ILE A 101 5.90 14.18 -9.27
CA ILE A 101 7.19 14.58 -9.84
C ILE A 101 7.11 16.00 -10.41
N ASP A 102 6.02 16.32 -11.12
CA ASP A 102 5.81 17.59 -11.78
C ASP A 102 5.29 18.71 -10.83
N GLY A 103 5.03 18.36 -9.55
CA GLY A 103 4.54 19.30 -8.54
C GLY A 103 3.08 19.70 -8.71
N GLN A 104 2.30 18.97 -9.50
CA GLN A 104 0.85 19.13 -9.58
C GLN A 104 0.16 18.57 -8.32
N LEU A 105 0.77 17.58 -7.69
CA LEU A 105 0.43 17.00 -6.40
C LEU A 105 1.59 17.23 -5.43
N ASP A 106 1.27 17.61 -4.20
CA ASP A 106 2.26 17.81 -3.14
C ASP A 106 2.70 16.48 -2.50
N GLY A 107 1.85 15.48 -2.59
CA GLY A 107 2.09 14.11 -2.13
C GLY A 107 1.00 13.18 -2.62
N ALA A 108 1.17 11.90 -2.40
CA ALA A 108 0.17 10.93 -2.85
C ALA A 108 0.24 9.59 -2.10
N HIS A 109 -0.91 8.92 -2.06
CA HIS A 109 -1.05 7.50 -1.84
C HIS A 109 -0.32 6.76 -2.96
N MET A 110 0.79 6.08 -2.65
CA MET A 110 1.66 5.45 -3.64
C MET A 110 1.83 3.95 -3.38
N LEU A 111 2.09 3.22 -4.44
CA LEU A 111 2.69 1.89 -4.35
C LEU A 111 4.07 2.02 -3.71
N ALA A 112 4.38 1.19 -2.71
CA ALA A 112 5.66 1.28 -2.00
C ALA A 112 6.88 1.10 -2.92
N GLY A 113 6.73 0.38 -4.02
CA GLY A 113 7.78 0.25 -5.04
C GLY A 113 8.02 1.48 -5.90
N GLN A 114 7.07 2.43 -6.01
CA GLN A 114 7.21 3.59 -6.89
C GLN A 114 8.34 4.54 -6.46
N PRO A 115 8.46 4.96 -5.18
CA PRO A 115 9.57 5.78 -4.73
C PRO A 115 10.93 5.11 -4.92
N LEU A 116 11.01 3.81 -4.68
CA LEU A 116 12.23 3.02 -4.85
C LEU A 116 12.63 2.92 -6.32
N ALA A 117 11.68 2.56 -7.20
CA ALA A 117 11.90 2.46 -8.64
C ALA A 117 12.34 3.80 -9.24
N ALA A 118 11.69 4.90 -8.87
CA ALA A 118 12.07 6.24 -9.32
C ALA A 118 13.49 6.61 -8.87
N THR A 119 13.87 6.26 -7.65
CA THR A 119 15.21 6.54 -7.11
C THR A 119 16.29 5.75 -7.83
N ILE A 120 16.05 4.48 -8.18
CA ILE A 120 17.02 3.66 -8.94
C ILE A 120 16.95 3.88 -10.45
N GLY A 121 15.95 4.61 -10.95
CA GLY A 121 15.79 4.93 -12.37
C GLY A 121 15.12 3.83 -13.20
N PHE A 122 14.29 2.96 -12.59
CA PHE A 122 13.47 2.03 -13.35
C PHE A 122 12.15 2.71 -13.76
N GLY A 123 11.93 2.84 -15.06
CA GLY A 123 10.78 3.51 -15.67
C GLY A 123 10.91 5.02 -15.71
N THR A 124 11.09 5.69 -14.60
CA THR A 124 11.37 7.13 -14.48
C THR A 124 12.49 7.36 -13.47
N LYS A 125 13.07 8.55 -13.46
CA LYS A 125 14.11 8.91 -12.49
C LYS A 125 13.71 10.17 -11.75
N ALA A 126 13.46 10.03 -10.46
CA ALA A 126 13.11 11.13 -9.56
C ALA A 126 13.48 10.77 -8.11
N HIS A 127 13.67 11.78 -7.28
CA HIS A 127 13.93 11.61 -5.85
C HIS A 127 12.60 11.72 -5.08
N ILE A 128 11.93 10.59 -4.93
CA ILE A 128 10.72 10.46 -4.12
C ILE A 128 11.09 9.82 -2.79
N VAL A 129 10.52 10.33 -1.72
CA VAL A 129 10.72 9.82 -0.35
C VAL A 129 9.38 9.51 0.29
N THR A 130 9.40 8.63 1.30
CA THR A 130 8.23 8.34 2.12
C THR A 130 8.55 8.40 3.61
N PRO A 131 7.87 9.29 4.36
CA PRO A 131 7.95 9.33 5.81
C PRO A 131 6.87 8.51 6.51
N PHE A 132 5.98 7.85 5.76
CA PHE A 132 4.78 7.18 6.31
C PHE A 132 4.39 5.97 5.48
N SER A 133 4.33 4.80 6.12
CA SER A 133 3.70 3.61 5.56
C SER A 133 2.19 3.68 5.81
N MET A 134 1.37 3.42 4.79
CA MET A 134 -0.07 3.66 4.92
C MET A 134 -0.81 2.48 5.53
N ASP A 135 -0.35 1.25 5.28
CA ASP A 135 -1.01 0.04 5.73
C ASP A 135 -0.13 -1.22 5.62
N LEU A 136 -0.64 -2.29 6.21
CA LEU A 136 -0.18 -3.66 6.00
C LEU A 136 -1.32 -4.47 5.39
N ASN A 137 -0.96 -5.42 4.52
CA ASN A 137 -1.90 -6.33 3.85
C ASN A 137 -2.93 -5.58 2.97
N GLY A 138 -4.09 -6.16 2.73
CA GLY A 138 -5.20 -5.49 2.03
C GLY A 138 -5.37 -5.87 0.57
N ASN A 139 -4.58 -6.82 0.07
CA ASN A 139 -4.67 -7.34 -1.29
C ASN A 139 -5.22 -8.77 -1.34
N GLY A 140 -5.70 -9.16 -2.51
CA GLY A 140 -6.11 -10.53 -2.78
C GLY A 140 -5.85 -10.94 -4.23
N ILE A 141 -5.74 -12.25 -4.44
CA ILE A 141 -5.66 -12.85 -5.76
C ILE A 141 -6.99 -13.51 -6.06
N THR A 142 -7.65 -13.02 -7.11
CA THR A 142 -8.95 -13.51 -7.59
C THR A 142 -8.78 -14.22 -8.93
N VAL A 143 -9.44 -15.35 -9.12
CA VAL A 143 -9.52 -16.06 -10.40
C VAL A 143 -10.96 -15.99 -10.93
N SER A 144 -11.12 -16.13 -12.26
CA SER A 144 -12.45 -16.18 -12.88
C SER A 144 -13.23 -17.42 -12.43
N ASN A 145 -14.56 -17.36 -12.49
CA ASN A 145 -15.41 -18.50 -12.20
C ASN A 145 -15.09 -19.72 -13.09
N GLU A 146 -14.67 -19.49 -14.33
CA GLU A 146 -14.26 -20.57 -15.22
C GLU A 146 -13.01 -21.30 -14.71
N VAL A 147 -12.00 -20.55 -14.26
CA VAL A 147 -10.80 -21.11 -13.63
C VAL A 147 -11.18 -21.79 -12.32
N TRP A 148 -11.98 -21.13 -11.48
CA TRP A 148 -12.41 -21.67 -10.20
C TRP A 148 -13.11 -23.03 -10.33
N LYS A 149 -14.03 -23.19 -11.26
CA LYS A 149 -14.70 -24.45 -11.54
C LYS A 149 -13.73 -25.60 -11.88
N GLN A 150 -12.61 -25.29 -12.52
CA GLN A 150 -11.60 -26.28 -12.88
C GLN A 150 -10.70 -26.68 -11.72
N ILE A 151 -10.35 -25.73 -10.82
CA ILE A 151 -9.41 -26.02 -9.71
C ILE A 151 -10.12 -26.48 -8.43
N LYS A 152 -11.33 -25.98 -8.14
CA LYS A 152 -12.11 -26.27 -6.91
C LYS A 152 -12.21 -27.75 -6.54
N PRO A 153 -12.47 -28.69 -7.50
CA PRO A 153 -12.56 -30.13 -7.17
C PRO A 153 -11.29 -30.72 -6.54
N ASN A 154 -10.13 -30.13 -6.83
CA ASN A 154 -8.83 -30.61 -6.35
C ASN A 154 -8.32 -29.88 -5.09
N ILE A 155 -9.09 -28.92 -4.59
CA ILE A 155 -8.72 -28.17 -3.39
C ILE A 155 -9.18 -28.95 -2.15
N PRO A 156 -8.30 -29.14 -1.15
CA PRO A 156 -8.68 -29.74 0.13
C PRO A 156 -9.86 -29.00 0.76
N LYS A 157 -10.71 -29.73 1.46
CA LYS A 157 -11.90 -29.17 2.12
C LYS A 157 -11.73 -29.15 3.62
N LEU A 158 -12.38 -28.19 4.26
CA LEU A 158 -12.63 -28.16 5.69
C LEU A 158 -13.71 -29.20 6.06
N PRO A 159 -13.86 -29.57 7.35
CA PRO A 159 -14.90 -30.49 7.78
C PRO A 159 -16.33 -30.08 7.41
N ASP A 160 -16.59 -28.80 7.25
CA ASP A 160 -17.88 -28.23 6.82
C ASP A 160 -18.09 -28.21 5.28
N GLY A 161 -17.11 -28.75 4.53
CA GLY A 161 -17.15 -28.87 3.08
C GLY A 161 -16.66 -27.64 2.32
N ARG A 162 -16.34 -26.53 2.99
CA ARG A 162 -15.78 -25.32 2.36
C ARG A 162 -14.33 -25.57 1.91
N PRO A 163 -13.83 -24.87 0.87
CA PRO A 163 -12.44 -24.94 0.47
C PRO A 163 -11.50 -24.56 1.63
N LYS A 164 -10.39 -25.31 1.77
CA LYS A 164 -9.36 -24.97 2.74
C LYS A 164 -8.44 -23.90 2.15
N HIS A 165 -8.36 -22.74 2.78
CA HIS A 165 -7.38 -21.68 2.46
C HIS A 165 -6.16 -21.77 3.39
N PRO A 166 -5.00 -21.29 2.96
CA PRO A 166 -4.71 -20.65 1.66
C PRO A 166 -4.68 -21.66 0.51
N ILE A 167 -4.99 -21.19 -0.70
CA ILE A 167 -4.94 -22.00 -1.93
C ILE A 167 -3.68 -21.60 -2.69
N GLY A 168 -2.77 -22.57 -2.88
CA GLY A 168 -1.52 -22.34 -3.59
C GLY A 168 -1.68 -22.35 -5.11
N ALA A 169 -0.73 -21.72 -5.81
CA ALA A 169 -0.76 -21.61 -7.27
C ALA A 169 -0.51 -22.95 -8.00
N GLU A 170 -0.03 -23.98 -7.31
CA GLU A 170 0.11 -25.33 -7.87
C GLU A 170 -1.22 -25.87 -8.42
N HIS A 171 -2.35 -25.46 -7.86
CA HIS A 171 -3.68 -25.82 -8.36
C HIS A 171 -4.02 -25.21 -9.72
N LEU A 172 -3.31 -24.15 -10.15
CA LEU A 172 -3.47 -23.57 -11.48
C LEU A 172 -2.74 -24.34 -12.58
N LYS A 173 -1.72 -25.15 -12.25
CA LYS A 173 -0.89 -25.85 -13.26
C LYS A 173 -1.71 -26.61 -14.32
N PRO A 174 -2.71 -27.43 -13.97
CA PRO A 174 -3.48 -28.14 -14.98
C PRO A 174 -4.27 -27.21 -15.92
N VAL A 175 -4.67 -26.04 -15.42
CA VAL A 175 -5.40 -25.05 -16.23
C VAL A 175 -4.41 -24.34 -17.17
N VAL A 176 -3.26 -23.90 -16.65
CA VAL A 176 -2.20 -23.28 -17.46
C VAL A 176 -1.73 -24.20 -18.58
N GLU A 177 -1.50 -25.51 -18.29
CA GLU A 177 -1.13 -26.49 -19.30
C GLU A 177 -2.20 -26.71 -20.38
N LYS A 178 -3.48 -26.67 -20.02
CA LYS A 178 -4.59 -26.71 -21.02
C LYS A 178 -4.57 -25.50 -21.96
N PHE A 179 -4.26 -24.30 -21.43
CA PHE A 179 -4.12 -23.13 -22.26
C PHE A 179 -2.92 -23.23 -23.20
N LYS A 180 -1.77 -23.66 -22.67
CA LYS A 180 -0.54 -23.90 -23.43
C LYS A 180 -0.74 -24.92 -24.54
N ALA A 181 -1.40 -26.04 -24.25
CA ALA A 181 -1.72 -27.07 -25.25
C ALA A 181 -2.62 -26.55 -26.41
N LYS A 182 -3.41 -25.52 -26.16
CA LYS A 182 -4.24 -24.84 -27.17
C LYS A 182 -3.50 -23.67 -27.87
N GLY A 183 -2.21 -23.46 -27.60
CA GLY A 183 -1.43 -22.33 -28.09
C GLY A 183 -1.94 -20.97 -27.60
N LYS A 184 -2.64 -20.94 -26.45
CA LYS A 184 -3.17 -19.71 -25.85
C LYS A 184 -2.45 -19.39 -24.56
N PRO A 185 -2.10 -18.11 -24.30
CA PRO A 185 -1.51 -17.71 -23.03
C PRO A 185 -2.55 -17.71 -21.90
N PHE A 186 -2.15 -18.18 -20.73
CA PHE A 186 -2.89 -17.89 -19.49
C PHE A 186 -2.45 -16.51 -18.99
N LYS A 187 -3.40 -15.62 -18.75
CA LYS A 187 -3.14 -14.21 -18.43
C LYS A 187 -3.70 -13.82 -17.07
N MET A 188 -2.91 -13.07 -16.31
CA MET A 188 -3.37 -12.47 -15.04
C MET A 188 -3.06 -10.97 -15.01
N GLY A 189 -3.93 -10.22 -14.32
CA GLY A 189 -3.79 -8.77 -14.16
C GLY A 189 -3.00 -8.42 -12.90
N MET A 190 -2.20 -7.37 -12.99
CA MET A 190 -1.58 -6.68 -11.87
C MET A 190 -1.67 -5.17 -12.10
N VAL A 191 -1.48 -4.36 -11.07
CA VAL A 191 -1.83 -2.93 -11.16
C VAL A 191 -0.71 -2.05 -11.71
N PHE A 192 0.55 -2.46 -11.53
CA PHE A 192 1.72 -1.73 -12.03
C PHE A 192 3.00 -2.58 -11.87
N PRO A 193 4.05 -2.42 -12.73
CA PRO A 193 5.25 -3.25 -12.68
C PRO A 193 6.01 -3.24 -11.35
N VAL A 194 5.94 -2.17 -10.58
CA VAL A 194 6.62 -2.02 -9.29
C VAL A 194 5.64 -2.01 -8.10
N SER A 195 4.48 -2.65 -8.28
CA SER A 195 3.47 -2.79 -7.22
C SER A 195 3.70 -4.02 -6.36
N THR A 196 3.28 -3.95 -5.10
CA THR A 196 3.18 -5.11 -4.21
C THR A 196 2.35 -6.21 -4.87
N HIS A 197 1.22 -5.86 -5.49
CA HIS A 197 0.36 -6.78 -6.25
C HIS A 197 1.10 -7.59 -7.31
N ASN A 198 2.01 -6.95 -8.06
CA ASN A 198 2.85 -7.65 -9.05
C ASN A 198 3.83 -8.60 -8.36
N TYR A 199 4.46 -8.17 -7.27
CA TYR A 199 5.42 -9.01 -6.56
C TYR A 199 4.77 -10.16 -5.80
N GLU A 200 3.61 -9.95 -5.20
CA GLU A 200 2.82 -10.99 -4.53
C GLU A 200 2.28 -12.01 -5.51
N LEU A 201 1.74 -11.56 -6.65
CA LEU A 201 1.27 -12.45 -7.70
C LEU A 201 2.42 -13.31 -8.24
N ARG A 202 3.59 -12.71 -8.50
CA ARG A 202 4.80 -13.41 -8.92
C ARG A 202 5.30 -14.38 -7.84
N TYR A 203 5.26 -13.95 -6.58
CA TYR A 203 5.66 -14.76 -5.45
C TYR A 203 4.78 -16.02 -5.33
N TRP A 204 3.46 -15.83 -5.33
CA TRP A 204 2.48 -16.92 -5.24
C TRP A 204 2.59 -17.89 -6.41
N LEU A 205 2.68 -17.40 -7.65
CA LEU A 205 2.86 -18.23 -8.84
C LEU A 205 4.15 -19.05 -8.74
N ALA A 206 5.26 -18.44 -8.39
CA ALA A 206 6.56 -19.09 -8.26
C ALA A 206 6.59 -20.11 -7.11
N ALA A 207 5.96 -19.81 -5.97
CA ALA A 207 5.81 -20.77 -4.87
C ALA A 207 5.04 -22.02 -5.29
N GLY A 208 4.05 -21.89 -6.18
CA GLY A 208 3.34 -22.99 -6.81
C GLY A 208 4.08 -23.65 -7.99
N GLY A 209 5.29 -23.18 -8.33
CA GLY A 209 6.11 -23.73 -9.42
C GLY A 209 5.66 -23.30 -10.82
N LEU A 210 5.00 -22.14 -10.96
CA LEU A 210 4.67 -21.48 -12.22
C LEU A 210 5.59 -20.27 -12.41
N HIS A 211 6.19 -20.13 -13.58
CA HIS A 211 7.11 -19.03 -13.88
C HIS A 211 6.32 -17.79 -14.31
N PRO A 212 6.40 -16.65 -13.59
CA PRO A 212 5.64 -15.45 -13.93
C PRO A 212 6.33 -14.54 -14.96
N GLY A 213 7.51 -14.92 -15.48
CA GLY A 213 8.33 -14.14 -16.38
C GLY A 213 9.37 -13.25 -15.70
N TYR A 214 10.29 -12.71 -16.52
CA TYR A 214 11.33 -11.76 -16.11
C TYR A 214 11.22 -10.45 -16.88
N TYR A 215 11.62 -9.36 -16.24
CA TYR A 215 11.97 -8.11 -16.87
C TYR A 215 13.42 -8.20 -17.39
N ALA A 216 13.66 -7.66 -18.57
CA ALA A 216 15.01 -7.60 -19.13
C ALA A 216 15.29 -6.20 -19.71
N PRO A 217 15.30 -5.15 -18.88
CA PRO A 217 15.36 -3.76 -19.34
C PRO A 217 16.62 -3.44 -20.12
N HIS A 218 17.75 -4.08 -19.82
CA HIS A 218 19.01 -3.94 -20.56
C HIS A 218 18.96 -4.51 -21.99
N LYS A 219 17.98 -5.36 -22.29
CA LYS A 219 17.69 -5.88 -23.64
C LYS A 219 16.53 -5.15 -24.31
N GLY A 220 16.01 -4.10 -23.67
CA GLY A 220 14.85 -3.35 -24.15
C GLY A 220 13.49 -4.00 -23.86
N ASP A 221 13.46 -5.15 -23.16
CA ASP A 221 12.23 -5.81 -22.74
C ASP A 221 11.85 -5.41 -21.32
N THR A 222 10.84 -4.56 -21.19
CA THR A 222 10.26 -4.10 -19.92
C THR A 222 8.88 -4.70 -19.64
N SER A 223 8.44 -5.68 -20.44
CA SER A 223 7.12 -6.30 -20.32
C SER A 223 7.02 -7.28 -19.14
N GLY A 224 8.15 -7.83 -18.69
CA GLY A 224 8.20 -8.80 -17.60
C GLY A 224 7.66 -10.19 -17.96
N THR A 225 7.68 -10.55 -19.26
CA THR A 225 7.06 -11.79 -19.77
C THR A 225 8.07 -12.83 -20.26
N LEU A 226 9.37 -12.54 -20.18
CA LEU A 226 10.41 -13.47 -20.63
C LEU A 226 10.35 -14.79 -19.83
N GLN A 227 10.24 -15.94 -20.51
CA GLN A 227 10.11 -17.29 -19.94
C GLN A 227 8.82 -17.54 -19.14
N ALA A 228 7.77 -16.75 -19.33
CA ALA A 228 6.55 -16.84 -18.54
C ALA A 228 5.69 -18.07 -18.90
N ASP A 229 5.25 -18.82 -17.89
CA ASP A 229 4.11 -19.77 -17.98
C ASP A 229 2.78 -18.99 -17.86
N VAL A 230 2.77 -17.90 -17.10
CA VAL A 230 1.64 -17.00 -16.91
C VAL A 230 2.05 -15.60 -17.31
N LEU A 231 1.32 -15.02 -18.26
CA LEU A 231 1.56 -13.64 -18.71
C LEU A 231 0.87 -12.65 -17.78
N LEU A 232 1.61 -11.67 -17.29
CA LEU A 232 1.07 -10.61 -16.43
C LEU A 232 0.89 -9.32 -17.23
N SER A 233 -0.26 -8.65 -17.04
CA SER A 233 -0.59 -7.39 -17.70
C SER A 233 -1.06 -6.33 -16.72
N VAL A 234 -0.76 -5.07 -17.03
CA VAL A 234 -1.19 -3.92 -16.21
C VAL A 234 -2.66 -3.62 -16.45
N THR A 235 -3.43 -3.55 -15.37
CA THR A 235 -4.83 -3.11 -15.39
C THR A 235 -5.08 -2.19 -14.19
N PRO A 236 -5.65 -0.99 -14.37
CA PRO A 236 -6.01 -0.12 -13.25
C PRO A 236 -6.99 -0.82 -12.28
N PRO A 237 -6.84 -0.63 -10.95
CA PRO A 237 -7.63 -1.36 -9.96
C PRO A 237 -9.14 -1.36 -10.18
N PRO A 238 -9.83 -0.24 -10.44
CA PRO A 238 -11.27 -0.25 -10.65
C PRO A 238 -11.74 -1.00 -11.91
N GLN A 239 -10.82 -1.26 -12.84
CA GLN A 239 -11.11 -1.97 -14.11
C GLN A 239 -10.89 -3.48 -14.01
N MET A 240 -10.25 -3.97 -12.93
CA MET A 240 -9.93 -5.39 -12.78
C MET A 240 -11.16 -6.32 -12.89
N PRO A 241 -12.29 -6.06 -12.17
CA PRO A 241 -13.46 -6.92 -12.27
C PRO A 241 -14.04 -6.98 -13.70
N ALA A 242 -14.16 -5.83 -14.37
CA ALA A 242 -14.67 -5.78 -15.74
C ALA A 242 -13.76 -6.50 -16.74
N THR A 243 -12.42 -6.40 -16.57
CA THR A 243 -11.44 -7.08 -17.42
C THR A 243 -11.48 -8.60 -17.23
N LEU A 244 -11.75 -9.06 -15.99
CA LEU A 244 -11.97 -10.48 -15.68
C LEU A 244 -13.27 -10.98 -16.31
N GLU A 245 -14.37 -10.23 -16.14
CA GLU A 245 -15.68 -10.56 -16.70
C GLU A 245 -15.66 -10.67 -18.23
N ALA A 246 -14.91 -9.79 -18.88
CA ALA A 246 -14.68 -9.81 -20.33
C ALA A 246 -13.81 -10.99 -20.81
N GLY A 247 -13.20 -11.76 -19.90
CA GLY A 247 -12.32 -12.88 -20.25
C GLY A 247 -10.97 -12.45 -20.84
N THR A 248 -10.59 -11.17 -20.71
CA THR A 248 -9.29 -10.67 -21.19
C THR A 248 -8.15 -11.18 -20.30
N ILE A 249 -8.41 -11.33 -19.02
CA ILE A 249 -7.56 -11.96 -18.02
C ILE A 249 -8.32 -13.10 -17.32
N HIS A 250 -7.61 -14.06 -16.75
CA HIS A 250 -8.17 -15.26 -16.11
C HIS A 250 -8.10 -15.18 -14.58
N GLY A 251 -7.42 -14.18 -14.07
CA GLY A 251 -7.29 -13.83 -12.68
C GLY A 251 -6.51 -12.53 -12.53
N TYR A 252 -6.37 -12.05 -11.31
CA TYR A 252 -5.62 -10.82 -11.00
C TYR A 252 -5.20 -10.77 -9.54
N CYS A 253 -4.22 -9.91 -9.23
CA CYS A 253 -3.95 -9.43 -7.89
C CYS A 253 -4.27 -7.94 -7.82
N VAL A 254 -5.07 -7.55 -6.83
CA VAL A 254 -5.50 -6.15 -6.64
C VAL A 254 -5.82 -5.88 -5.16
N GLY A 255 -5.74 -4.62 -4.76
CA GLY A 255 -6.24 -4.13 -3.46
C GLY A 255 -7.77 -4.09 -3.42
N GLU A 256 -8.32 -4.01 -2.20
CA GLU A 256 -9.75 -3.91 -2.00
C GLU A 256 -10.28 -2.51 -2.40
N PRO A 257 -11.57 -2.44 -2.83
CA PRO A 257 -12.60 -3.46 -2.70
C PRO A 257 -12.79 -4.34 -3.96
N TRP A 258 -11.84 -4.38 -4.87
CA TRP A 258 -12.06 -4.93 -6.21
C TRP A 258 -12.07 -6.47 -6.28
N ASN A 259 -11.52 -7.16 -5.27
CA ASN A 259 -11.76 -8.61 -5.10
C ASN A 259 -13.19 -8.85 -4.61
N GLN A 260 -13.63 -8.12 -3.60
CA GLN A 260 -14.99 -8.23 -3.07
C GLN A 260 -16.05 -7.82 -4.12
N GLN A 261 -15.74 -6.87 -5.00
CA GLN A 261 -16.60 -6.52 -6.12
C GLN A 261 -16.81 -7.70 -7.08
N ALA A 262 -15.76 -8.50 -7.31
CA ALA A 262 -15.90 -9.71 -8.16
C ALA A 262 -16.75 -10.78 -7.49
N VAL A 263 -16.62 -10.98 -6.18
CA VAL A 263 -17.48 -11.89 -5.41
C VAL A 263 -18.92 -11.42 -5.42
N PHE A 264 -19.17 -10.14 -5.17
CA PHE A 264 -20.50 -9.53 -5.15
C PHE A 264 -21.21 -9.70 -6.49
N LYS A 265 -20.51 -9.44 -7.60
CA LYS A 265 -21.03 -9.63 -8.96
C LYS A 265 -21.11 -11.09 -9.39
N GLY A 266 -20.52 -12.03 -8.65
CA GLY A 266 -20.48 -13.44 -8.99
C GLY A 266 -19.65 -13.77 -10.24
N ILE A 267 -18.59 -12.99 -10.50
CA ILE A 267 -17.70 -13.15 -11.67
C ILE A 267 -16.33 -13.75 -11.36
N GLY A 268 -15.94 -13.78 -10.10
CA GLY A 268 -14.64 -14.30 -9.68
C GLY A 268 -14.61 -14.73 -8.21
N VAL A 269 -13.60 -15.48 -7.86
CA VAL A 269 -13.38 -16.05 -6.54
C VAL A 269 -11.95 -15.74 -6.09
N PRO A 270 -11.75 -15.00 -4.98
CA PRO A 270 -10.47 -14.88 -4.32
C PRO A 270 -9.96 -16.23 -3.85
N VAL A 271 -8.75 -16.59 -4.23
CA VAL A 271 -8.11 -17.86 -3.85
C VAL A 271 -7.14 -17.70 -2.69
N ILE A 272 -6.61 -16.51 -2.50
CA ILE A 272 -5.65 -16.20 -1.44
C ILE A 272 -5.62 -14.69 -1.19
N THR A 273 -5.37 -14.32 0.07
CA THR A 273 -5.05 -12.94 0.46
C THR A 273 -3.54 -12.76 0.58
N ASP A 274 -3.05 -11.53 0.46
CA ASP A 274 -1.64 -11.22 0.69
C ASP A 274 -1.20 -11.51 2.14
N TYR A 275 -2.07 -11.33 3.13
CA TYR A 275 -1.87 -11.78 4.51
C TYR A 275 -1.51 -13.28 4.59
N GLN A 276 -2.07 -14.10 3.70
CA GLN A 276 -1.78 -15.52 3.62
C GLN A 276 -0.52 -15.85 2.81
N ILE A 277 -0.08 -14.92 1.93
CA ILE A 277 1.19 -15.05 1.19
C ILE A 277 2.36 -14.68 2.11
N TRP A 278 2.25 -13.56 2.78
CA TRP A 278 3.20 -13.05 3.76
C TRP A 278 2.46 -12.24 4.82
N LYS A 279 2.33 -12.78 6.01
CA LYS A 279 1.61 -12.15 7.12
C LYS A 279 2.23 -10.79 7.48
N ASP A 280 1.37 -9.79 7.65
CA ASP A 280 1.74 -8.40 7.96
C ASP A 280 2.73 -7.78 6.95
N ASN A 281 2.52 -8.08 5.67
CA ASN A 281 3.32 -7.50 4.60
C ASN A 281 3.06 -6.00 4.45
N PRO A 282 4.11 -5.19 4.14
CA PRO A 282 3.95 -3.76 3.85
C PRO A 282 3.25 -3.57 2.50
N GLU A 283 2.43 -2.52 2.37
CA GLU A 283 1.68 -2.32 1.15
C GLU A 283 1.85 -0.91 0.57
N LYS A 284 1.07 0.08 1.00
CA LYS A 284 1.13 1.44 0.46
C LYS A 284 2.00 2.37 1.30
N VAL A 285 2.44 3.43 0.66
CA VAL A 285 3.18 4.51 1.32
C VAL A 285 2.59 5.86 0.95
N PHE A 286 2.78 6.86 1.80
CA PHE A 286 2.56 8.25 1.42
C PHE A 286 3.87 8.83 0.90
N GLY A 287 3.92 9.12 -0.40
CA GLY A 287 5.11 9.59 -1.09
C GLY A 287 5.04 11.06 -1.46
N MET A 288 6.19 11.71 -1.45
CA MET A 288 6.39 13.09 -1.88
C MET A 288 7.81 13.28 -2.44
N THR A 289 8.07 14.37 -3.15
CA THR A 289 9.43 14.63 -3.61
C THR A 289 10.34 14.96 -2.43
N ARG A 290 11.63 14.57 -2.53
CA ARG A 290 12.65 14.96 -1.56
C ARG A 290 12.73 16.49 -1.44
N ALA A 291 12.65 17.20 -2.58
CA ALA A 291 12.67 18.65 -2.61
C ALA A 291 11.53 19.28 -1.80
N PHE A 292 10.31 18.64 -1.81
CA PHE A 292 9.20 19.10 -0.99
C PHE A 292 9.53 19.00 0.50
N THR A 293 10.07 17.86 0.95
CA THR A 293 10.40 17.65 2.37
C THR A 293 11.50 18.58 2.88
N GLU A 294 12.44 18.93 2.02
CA GLU A 294 13.53 19.86 2.33
C GLU A 294 13.05 21.33 2.37
N LYS A 295 12.12 21.68 1.47
CA LYS A 295 11.59 23.05 1.38
C LYS A 295 10.52 23.34 2.44
N TYR A 296 9.73 22.34 2.83
CA TYR A 296 8.59 22.45 3.72
C TYR A 296 8.67 21.45 4.89
N PRO A 297 9.72 21.51 5.73
CA PRO A 297 9.94 20.49 6.77
C PRO A 297 8.85 20.47 7.85
N ASN A 298 8.35 21.63 8.33
CA ASN A 298 7.27 21.66 9.31
C ASN A 298 5.95 21.16 8.73
N THR A 299 5.62 21.58 7.50
CA THR A 299 4.46 21.08 6.75
C THR A 299 4.52 19.54 6.63
N THR A 300 5.70 19.00 6.28
CA THR A 300 5.90 17.55 6.15
C THR A 300 5.63 16.81 7.46
N VAL A 301 6.16 17.27 8.58
CA VAL A 301 5.93 16.67 9.90
C VAL A 301 4.44 16.72 10.26
N ARG A 302 3.76 17.84 10.00
CA ARG A 302 2.33 18.04 10.27
C ARG A 302 1.45 17.12 9.43
N ILE A 303 1.80 16.86 8.15
CA ILE A 303 1.14 15.86 7.31
C ILE A 303 1.23 14.48 7.98
N VAL A 304 2.43 14.08 8.41
CA VAL A 304 2.64 12.77 9.03
C VAL A 304 1.89 12.65 10.35
N LYS A 305 1.83 13.71 11.17
CA LYS A 305 1.02 13.75 12.40
C LYS A 305 -0.45 13.46 12.12
N ALA A 306 -1.03 14.11 11.13
CA ALA A 306 -2.42 13.90 10.73
C ALA A 306 -2.68 12.46 10.26
N LEU A 307 -1.78 11.89 9.45
CA LEU A 307 -1.90 10.52 8.94
C LEU A 307 -1.72 9.46 10.04
N ILE A 308 -0.81 9.66 10.99
CA ILE A 308 -0.65 8.76 12.16
C ILE A 308 -1.97 8.71 12.95
N ARG A 309 -2.59 9.85 13.22
CA ARG A 309 -3.89 9.93 13.92
C ARG A 309 -4.99 9.21 13.15
N ALA A 310 -5.02 9.35 11.83
CA ALA A 310 -5.98 8.67 10.98
C ALA A 310 -5.81 7.15 11.00
N GLY A 311 -4.58 6.66 10.91
CA GLY A 311 -4.28 5.23 11.04
C GLY A 311 -4.74 4.68 12.38
N LYS A 312 -4.42 5.36 13.49
CA LYS A 312 -4.87 4.95 14.83
C LYS A 312 -6.38 4.91 14.93
N TRP A 313 -7.07 5.93 14.44
CA TRP A 313 -8.54 5.98 14.46
C TRP A 313 -9.17 4.79 13.71
N LEU A 314 -8.57 4.39 12.58
CA LEU A 314 -9.02 3.24 11.79
C LEU A 314 -8.94 1.92 12.56
N ASP A 315 -7.89 1.72 13.35
CA ASP A 315 -7.61 0.45 14.04
C ASP A 315 -8.07 0.45 15.51
N GLU A 316 -8.55 1.59 16.01
CA GLU A 316 -8.88 1.75 17.41
C GLU A 316 -9.96 0.76 17.88
N ASN A 317 -9.79 0.22 19.09
CA ASN A 317 -10.75 -0.68 19.73
C ASN A 317 -11.22 -1.84 18.82
N ASN A 318 -10.26 -2.58 18.25
CA ASN A 318 -10.53 -3.70 17.34
C ASN A 318 -11.41 -3.31 16.15
N ASN A 319 -10.98 -2.31 15.38
CA ASN A 319 -11.69 -1.86 14.17
C ASN A 319 -13.07 -1.24 14.42
N ARG A 320 -13.36 -0.74 15.63
CA ARG A 320 -14.67 -0.19 16.00
C ARG A 320 -15.16 0.90 15.05
N ASN A 321 -14.23 1.71 14.51
CA ASN A 321 -14.55 2.83 13.65
C ASN A 321 -14.67 2.44 12.17
N ARG A 322 -14.36 1.20 11.80
CA ARG A 322 -14.37 0.73 10.41
C ARG A 322 -15.74 0.87 9.71
N PRO A 323 -16.89 0.63 10.37
CA PRO A 323 -18.19 0.87 9.72
C PRO A 323 -18.42 2.34 9.32
N GLU A 324 -17.90 3.31 10.10
CA GLU A 324 -17.93 4.72 9.72
C GLU A 324 -16.98 5.00 8.56
N ALA A 325 -15.75 4.44 8.61
CA ALA A 325 -14.80 4.55 7.50
C ALA A 325 -15.38 4.00 6.19
N VAL A 326 -16.09 2.88 6.22
CA VAL A 326 -16.77 2.30 5.06
C VAL A 326 -17.80 3.27 4.47
N LYS A 327 -18.60 3.94 5.29
CA LYS A 327 -19.57 4.97 4.84
C LYS A 327 -18.89 6.13 4.14
N ILE A 328 -17.73 6.56 4.66
CA ILE A 328 -16.93 7.61 4.05
C ILE A 328 -16.38 7.13 2.70
N LEU A 329 -15.72 5.98 2.66
CA LEU A 329 -15.10 5.44 1.46
C LEU A 329 -16.10 5.08 0.35
N ALA A 330 -17.34 4.74 0.70
CA ALA A 330 -18.40 4.45 -0.27
C ALA A 330 -18.85 5.69 -1.07
N GLN A 331 -18.52 6.89 -0.62
CA GLN A 331 -18.84 8.12 -1.36
C GLN A 331 -18.07 8.16 -2.69
N SER A 332 -18.69 8.73 -3.71
CA SER A 332 -18.17 8.76 -5.10
C SER A 332 -16.85 9.53 -5.25
N ASN A 333 -16.61 10.50 -4.38
CA ASN A 333 -15.37 11.30 -4.32
C ASN A 333 -14.19 10.52 -3.72
N TYR A 334 -14.41 9.39 -3.07
CA TYR A 334 -13.39 8.48 -2.56
C TYR A 334 -13.34 7.19 -3.39
N VAL A 335 -13.66 6.04 -2.82
CA VAL A 335 -13.63 4.76 -3.54
C VAL A 335 -14.84 4.60 -4.46
N GLY A 336 -16.02 4.92 -3.93
CA GLY A 336 -17.27 4.93 -4.71
C GLY A 336 -17.80 3.54 -5.06
N ALA A 337 -17.44 2.51 -4.30
CA ALA A 337 -18.06 1.19 -4.37
C ALA A 337 -19.18 1.07 -3.33
N ASP A 338 -20.08 0.08 -3.50
CA ASP A 338 -21.17 -0.15 -2.58
C ASP A 338 -20.68 -0.43 -1.14
N TYR A 339 -21.42 0.06 -0.14
CA TYR A 339 -21.09 -0.13 1.26
C TYR A 339 -20.79 -1.59 1.60
N GLU A 340 -21.65 -2.53 1.20
CA GLU A 340 -21.52 -3.95 1.49
C GLU A 340 -20.23 -4.56 0.90
N VAL A 341 -19.86 -4.09 -0.29
CA VAL A 341 -18.64 -4.53 -0.96
C VAL A 341 -17.39 -4.09 -0.20
N ILE A 342 -17.33 -2.83 0.22
CA ILE A 342 -16.22 -2.30 1.02
C ILE A 342 -16.20 -2.95 2.41
N ALA A 343 -17.37 -3.10 3.05
CA ALA A 343 -17.49 -3.65 4.39
C ALA A 343 -16.96 -5.09 4.49
N ASN A 344 -17.11 -5.89 3.45
CA ASN A 344 -16.69 -7.29 3.44
C ASN A 344 -15.19 -7.52 3.70
N SER A 345 -14.35 -6.52 3.49
CA SER A 345 -12.90 -6.59 3.77
C SER A 345 -12.44 -5.58 4.83
N MET A 346 -13.15 -4.46 4.99
CA MET A 346 -12.74 -3.39 5.92
C MET A 346 -13.13 -3.64 7.37
N THR A 347 -14.09 -4.53 7.65
CA THR A 347 -14.63 -4.72 9.00
C THR A 347 -14.11 -5.97 9.72
N GLY A 348 -12.93 -6.48 9.31
CA GLY A 348 -12.29 -7.63 9.94
C GLY A 348 -12.74 -8.99 9.40
N THR A 349 -13.40 -8.99 8.25
CA THR A 349 -13.85 -10.20 7.55
C THR A 349 -13.33 -10.19 6.11
N PHE A 350 -13.47 -11.34 5.42
CA PHE A 350 -13.19 -11.46 4.00
C PHE A 350 -14.10 -12.55 3.40
N GLU A 351 -14.77 -12.24 2.30
CA GLU A 351 -15.64 -13.19 1.62
C GLU A 351 -14.91 -13.80 0.41
N PHE A 352 -14.68 -15.12 0.45
CA PHE A 352 -14.00 -15.84 -0.63
C PHE A 352 -14.94 -16.26 -1.76
N GLU A 353 -16.05 -16.90 -1.43
CA GLU A 353 -17.19 -17.14 -2.32
C GLU A 353 -18.43 -16.51 -1.70
N LYS A 354 -19.43 -16.26 -2.48
CA LYS A 354 -20.70 -15.74 -1.97
C LYS A 354 -21.26 -16.65 -0.88
N GLY A 355 -21.33 -16.13 0.34
CA GLY A 355 -21.73 -16.87 1.55
C GLY A 355 -20.57 -17.54 2.31
N ASP A 356 -19.34 -17.56 1.80
CA ASP A 356 -18.15 -18.02 2.53
C ASP A 356 -17.36 -16.85 3.07
N LYS A 357 -17.97 -16.15 4.02
CA LYS A 357 -17.36 -15.03 4.75
C LYS A 357 -16.60 -15.56 5.96
N ARG A 358 -15.34 -15.16 6.10
CA ARG A 358 -14.44 -15.59 7.17
C ARG A 358 -13.90 -14.42 7.95
N GLU A 359 -13.60 -14.62 9.22
CA GLU A 359 -12.93 -13.63 10.05
C GLU A 359 -11.44 -13.59 9.70
N ILE A 360 -10.96 -12.43 9.30
CA ILE A 360 -9.55 -12.09 9.09
C ILE A 360 -9.38 -10.65 9.60
N PRO A 361 -9.28 -10.45 10.92
CA PRO A 361 -9.30 -9.12 11.54
C PRO A 361 -8.10 -8.26 11.10
N ASP A 362 -6.99 -8.87 10.72
CA ASP A 362 -5.77 -8.21 10.25
C ASP A 362 -5.63 -8.25 8.72
N PHE A 363 -6.73 -8.48 7.99
CA PHE A 363 -6.71 -8.43 6.52
C PHE A 363 -6.17 -7.10 5.99
N ASN A 364 -6.53 -5.99 6.60
CA ASN A 364 -5.98 -4.67 6.29
C ASN A 364 -5.77 -3.87 7.58
N VAL A 365 -4.52 -3.57 7.89
CA VAL A 365 -4.09 -2.93 9.13
C VAL A 365 -3.51 -1.55 8.83
N PHE A 366 -3.98 -0.53 9.56
CA PHE A 366 -3.58 0.86 9.33
C PHE A 366 -2.73 1.46 10.47
N PHE A 367 -2.61 0.77 11.60
CA PHE A 367 -1.85 1.28 12.74
C PHE A 367 -1.23 0.18 13.61
N ARG A 368 -2.00 -0.89 13.92
CA ARG A 368 -1.48 -2.03 14.71
C ARG A 368 -0.19 -2.57 14.08
N HIS A 369 0.63 -3.27 14.86
CA HIS A 369 1.90 -3.85 14.41
C HIS A 369 2.87 -2.81 13.86
N PHE A 370 2.76 -1.56 14.32
CA PHE A 370 3.51 -0.41 13.82
C PHE A 370 3.40 -0.24 12.29
N ALA A 371 2.21 -0.46 11.75
CA ALA A 371 1.93 -0.43 10.32
C ALA A 371 2.33 0.89 9.66
N THR A 372 2.29 2.00 10.40
CA THR A 372 2.59 3.34 9.86
C THR A 372 4.07 3.70 9.88
N TYR A 373 4.91 2.93 10.58
CA TYR A 373 6.35 3.19 10.65
C TYR A 373 7.05 2.73 9.37
N PRO A 374 7.79 3.61 8.67
CA PRO A 374 8.45 3.26 7.40
C PRO A 374 9.77 2.52 7.65
N TYR A 375 9.70 1.19 7.83
CA TYR A 375 10.87 0.36 8.05
C TYR A 375 11.76 0.26 6.82
N TYR A 376 13.06 0.40 6.99
CA TYR A 376 14.04 0.17 5.92
C TYR A 376 13.98 -1.27 5.38
N SER A 377 13.73 -2.25 6.26
CA SER A 377 13.58 -3.64 5.84
C SER A 377 12.44 -3.84 4.85
N ASP A 378 11.35 -3.08 4.97
CA ASP A 378 10.22 -3.14 4.03
C ASP A 378 10.68 -2.68 2.63
N ALA A 379 11.43 -1.57 2.56
CA ALA A 379 12.04 -1.10 1.30
C ALA A 379 13.01 -2.13 0.72
N VAL A 380 13.83 -2.76 1.55
CA VAL A 380 14.77 -3.81 1.11
C VAL A 380 14.03 -4.98 0.50
N TRP A 381 12.88 -5.40 1.04
CA TRP A 381 12.09 -6.48 0.45
C TRP A 381 11.67 -6.16 -0.98
N TYR A 382 11.14 -4.95 -1.23
CA TYR A 382 10.77 -4.52 -2.60
C TYR A 382 11.98 -4.56 -3.55
N LEU A 383 13.13 -4.07 -3.11
CA LEU A 383 14.35 -4.09 -3.91
C LEU A 383 14.81 -5.53 -4.22
N THR A 384 14.64 -6.47 -3.27
CA THR A 384 14.92 -7.89 -3.54
C THR A 384 13.98 -8.46 -4.59
N GLN A 385 12.69 -8.11 -4.55
CA GLN A 385 11.74 -8.54 -5.59
C GLN A 385 12.07 -7.90 -6.95
N MET A 386 12.46 -6.61 -6.99
CA MET A 386 12.94 -5.97 -8.21
C MET A 386 14.17 -6.72 -8.79
N ARG A 387 15.09 -7.16 -7.94
CA ARG A 387 16.23 -8.00 -8.36
C ARG A 387 15.78 -9.37 -8.81
N ARG A 388 14.96 -10.06 -8.02
CA ARG A 388 14.46 -11.41 -8.30
C ARG A 388 13.82 -11.51 -9.68
N TRP A 389 13.10 -10.48 -10.10
CA TRP A 389 12.36 -10.45 -11.37
C TRP A 389 13.05 -9.68 -12.50
N GLY A 390 14.30 -9.21 -12.29
CA GLY A 390 15.14 -8.64 -13.33
C GLY A 390 14.97 -7.14 -13.56
N GLN A 391 14.15 -6.43 -12.79
CA GLN A 391 14.06 -4.97 -12.87
C GLN A 391 15.38 -4.30 -12.44
N ILE A 392 16.07 -4.88 -11.48
CA ILE A 392 17.48 -4.60 -11.18
C ILE A 392 18.29 -5.68 -11.91
N ALA A 393 18.83 -5.33 -13.10
CA ALA A 393 19.47 -6.28 -13.99
C ALA A 393 20.82 -6.82 -13.45
N GLU A 394 21.51 -6.03 -12.63
CA GLU A 394 22.85 -6.34 -12.14
C GLU A 394 22.87 -6.80 -10.69
N TYR A 395 23.86 -7.60 -10.33
CA TYR A 395 24.16 -7.92 -8.96
C TYR A 395 24.46 -6.66 -8.14
N LYS A 396 23.90 -6.61 -6.92
CA LYS A 396 24.17 -5.55 -5.94
C LYS A 396 24.62 -6.16 -4.62
N LEU A 397 25.57 -5.50 -3.94
CA LEU A 397 25.96 -5.87 -2.57
C LEU A 397 24.79 -5.62 -1.59
N ASP A 398 24.77 -6.31 -0.47
CA ASP A 398 23.76 -6.11 0.58
C ASP A 398 23.70 -4.65 1.04
N SER A 399 24.83 -3.98 1.16
CA SER A 399 24.91 -2.56 1.53
C SER A 399 24.15 -1.64 0.58
N TRP A 400 24.15 -1.95 -0.73
CA TRP A 400 23.44 -1.15 -1.71
C TRP A 400 21.92 -1.12 -1.47
N TYR A 401 21.33 -2.25 -1.11
CA TYR A 401 19.89 -2.34 -0.79
C TYR A 401 19.55 -1.45 0.40
N MET A 402 20.38 -1.49 1.45
CA MET A 402 20.22 -0.68 2.65
C MET A 402 20.40 0.82 2.36
N GLU A 403 21.38 1.18 1.53
CA GLU A 403 21.63 2.57 1.12
C GLU A 403 20.47 3.15 0.32
N VAL A 404 19.89 2.39 -0.60
CA VAL A 404 18.70 2.83 -1.37
C VAL A 404 17.51 2.97 -0.44
N ALA A 405 17.27 2.01 0.46
CA ALA A 405 16.20 2.08 1.45
C ALA A 405 16.27 3.35 2.29
N LYS A 406 17.47 3.69 2.80
CA LYS A 406 17.71 4.91 3.60
C LYS A 406 17.59 6.23 2.82
N LYS A 407 17.77 6.20 1.49
CA LYS A 407 17.53 7.38 0.65
C LYS A 407 16.05 7.68 0.45
N VAL A 408 15.20 6.66 0.55
CA VAL A 408 13.77 6.75 0.21
C VAL A 408 12.89 6.78 1.45
N TYR A 409 13.10 5.87 2.39
CA TYR A 409 12.29 5.77 3.61
C TYR A 409 12.85 6.73 4.67
N ARG A 410 11.95 7.49 5.32
CA ARG A 410 12.30 8.59 6.21
C ARG A 410 11.69 8.39 7.62
N PRO A 411 12.14 7.35 8.35
CA PRO A 411 11.71 7.14 9.74
C PRO A 411 12.10 8.28 10.67
N ASP A 412 13.10 9.09 10.32
CA ASP A 412 13.49 10.30 11.05
C ASP A 412 12.36 11.35 11.09
N ILE A 413 11.68 11.59 9.96
CA ILE A 413 10.52 12.50 9.88
C ILE A 413 9.34 11.91 10.65
N TYR A 414 9.09 10.58 10.51
CA TYR A 414 8.04 9.88 11.26
C TYR A 414 8.27 9.99 12.77
N ARG A 415 9.49 9.73 13.24
CA ARG A 415 9.87 9.84 14.65
C ARG A 415 9.55 11.24 15.19
N LYS A 416 9.94 12.30 14.47
CA LYS A 416 9.63 13.68 14.87
C LYS A 416 8.13 13.91 15.00
N ALA A 417 7.33 13.45 14.04
CA ALA A 417 5.88 13.57 14.10
C ALA A 417 5.28 12.81 15.30
N ALA A 418 5.78 11.62 15.59
CA ALA A 418 5.35 10.81 16.73
C ALA A 418 5.68 11.48 18.07
N GLU A 419 6.90 12.00 18.21
CA GLU A 419 7.37 12.70 19.43
C GLU A 419 6.52 13.96 19.69
N GLU A 420 6.17 14.73 18.65
CA GLU A 420 5.27 15.88 18.75
C GLU A 420 3.86 15.46 19.22
N LEU A 421 3.30 14.39 18.63
CA LEU A 421 1.98 13.88 19.07
C LEU A 421 1.98 13.38 20.50
N ILE A 422 3.07 12.79 20.98
CA ILE A 422 3.23 12.39 22.40
C ILE A 422 3.30 13.62 23.28
N ALA A 423 4.09 14.62 22.93
CA ALA A 423 4.24 15.87 23.68
C ALA A 423 2.91 16.65 23.78
N GLU A 424 2.11 16.63 22.71
CA GLU A 424 0.75 17.20 22.68
C GLU A 424 -0.30 16.38 23.46
N GLY A 425 0.07 15.21 23.97
CA GLY A 425 -0.86 14.30 24.67
C GLY A 425 -1.90 13.63 23.74
N LYS A 426 -1.72 13.71 22.42
CA LYS A 426 -2.61 13.09 21.42
C LYS A 426 -2.35 11.61 21.22
N MET A 427 -1.12 11.16 21.50
CA MET A 427 -0.67 9.78 21.38
C MET A 427 0.16 9.38 22.62
N LYS A 428 0.37 8.08 22.79
CA LYS A 428 1.19 7.51 23.89
C LYS A 428 2.48 6.94 23.35
N THR A 429 3.55 6.92 24.14
CA THR A 429 4.82 6.28 23.78
C THR A 429 4.62 4.82 23.35
N ALA A 430 3.74 4.08 23.99
CA ALA A 430 3.43 2.69 23.66
C ALA A 430 2.73 2.50 22.30
N ASP A 431 2.27 3.58 21.66
CA ASP A 431 1.67 3.54 20.32
C ASP A 431 2.73 3.40 19.21
N PHE A 432 4.02 3.55 19.55
CA PHE A 432 5.15 3.61 18.62
C PHE A 432 6.23 2.60 18.95
N PRO A 433 7.11 2.26 17.99
CA PRO A 433 8.33 1.52 18.28
C PRO A 433 9.17 2.24 19.36
N ASP A 434 9.97 1.48 20.11
CA ASP A 434 10.98 2.06 21.01
C ASP A 434 12.08 2.72 20.19
N PHE A 435 11.93 4.02 19.92
CA PHE A 435 12.83 4.78 19.04
C PHE A 435 14.29 4.80 19.47
N ASP A 436 14.59 4.51 20.73
CA ASP A 436 15.96 4.44 21.21
C ASP A 436 16.65 3.11 20.87
N LYS A 437 15.84 2.08 20.56
CA LYS A 437 16.33 0.75 20.15
C LYS A 437 16.03 0.44 18.68
N GLU A 438 15.18 1.25 18.02
CA GLU A 438 14.70 0.98 16.66
C GLU A 438 15.80 1.23 15.63
N SER A 439 16.17 0.19 14.90
CA SER A 439 17.18 0.25 13.84
C SER A 439 16.62 0.57 12.46
N GLY A 440 15.30 0.55 12.31
CA GLY A 440 14.59 0.59 11.02
C GLY A 440 14.51 -0.77 10.32
N PHE A 441 14.98 -1.84 10.97
CA PHE A 441 14.93 -3.21 10.44
C PHE A 441 14.07 -4.08 11.35
N ARG A 442 12.99 -4.63 10.77
CA ARG A 442 12.17 -5.64 11.46
C ARG A 442 13.00 -6.88 11.77
N PRO A 443 12.67 -7.62 12.83
CA PRO A 443 13.21 -8.98 13.02
C PRO A 443 12.99 -9.84 11.76
N PRO A 444 13.81 -10.89 11.54
CA PRO A 444 13.61 -11.78 10.40
C PRO A 444 12.16 -12.28 10.31
N GLN A 445 11.57 -12.12 9.13
CA GLN A 445 10.18 -12.50 8.85
C GLN A 445 10.14 -13.94 8.35
N THR A 446 9.29 -14.76 8.95
CA THR A 446 9.25 -16.23 8.72
C THR A 446 7.89 -16.73 8.23
N GLU A 447 6.87 -15.87 8.21
CA GLU A 447 5.49 -16.24 7.90
C GLU A 447 5.16 -16.03 6.40
N PHE A 448 5.97 -16.66 5.53
CA PHE A 448 5.71 -16.72 4.09
C PHE A 448 5.07 -18.07 3.72
N ILE A 449 4.21 -18.06 2.69
CA ILE A 449 3.48 -19.24 2.20
C ILE A 449 4.41 -20.43 1.87
N ASP A 450 5.64 -20.17 1.46
CA ASP A 450 6.65 -21.16 1.07
C ASP A 450 7.72 -21.41 2.15
N GLY A 451 7.52 -20.88 3.36
CA GLY A 451 8.42 -21.08 4.49
C GLY A 451 9.78 -20.38 4.36
N LYS A 452 9.94 -19.43 3.43
CA LYS A 452 11.18 -18.66 3.31
C LYS A 452 11.33 -17.69 4.47
N VAL A 453 12.59 -17.32 4.75
CA VAL A 453 12.92 -16.37 5.80
C VAL A 453 13.51 -15.10 5.18
N PHE A 454 12.89 -13.97 5.45
CA PHE A 454 13.38 -12.68 5.02
C PHE A 454 14.06 -11.95 6.19
N ASP A 455 15.35 -11.72 6.06
CA ASP A 455 16.16 -10.84 6.91
C ASP A 455 16.56 -9.61 6.07
N GLY A 456 16.01 -8.45 6.38
CA GLY A 456 16.29 -7.20 5.64
C GLY A 456 17.76 -6.77 5.67
N THR A 457 18.57 -7.33 6.57
CA THR A 457 20.03 -7.08 6.63
C THR A 457 20.82 -8.00 5.71
N LYS A 458 20.18 -9.04 5.12
CA LYS A 458 20.81 -10.07 4.28
C LYS A 458 20.04 -10.32 2.98
N PRO A 459 19.81 -9.30 2.14
CA PRO A 459 18.98 -9.40 0.95
C PRO A 459 19.47 -10.46 -0.06
N ASN A 460 20.77 -10.61 -0.26
CA ASN A 460 21.30 -11.64 -1.17
C ASN A 460 21.04 -13.06 -0.63
N SER A 461 21.19 -13.28 0.68
CA SER A 461 20.86 -14.59 1.30
C SER A 461 19.38 -14.92 1.13
N TYR A 462 18.48 -13.95 1.13
CA TYR A 462 17.07 -14.14 0.84
C TYR A 462 16.84 -14.56 -0.61
N LEU A 463 17.49 -13.90 -1.57
CA LEU A 463 17.41 -14.24 -2.99
C LEU A 463 17.87 -15.68 -3.30
N GLU A 464 18.87 -16.18 -2.60
CA GLU A 464 19.39 -17.56 -2.80
C GLU A 464 18.38 -18.65 -2.40
N GLN A 465 17.35 -18.34 -1.60
CA GLN A 465 16.35 -19.33 -1.16
C GLN A 465 15.35 -19.72 -2.26
N PHE A 466 15.24 -18.95 -3.36
CA PHE A 466 14.20 -19.15 -4.36
C PHE A 466 14.61 -20.09 -5.48
N PRO A 467 13.81 -21.14 -5.79
CA PRO A 467 14.04 -21.99 -6.95
C PRO A 467 13.71 -21.28 -8.27
N ILE A 468 12.75 -20.34 -8.26
CA ILE A 468 12.35 -19.53 -9.42
C ILE A 468 12.64 -18.06 -9.10
N GLY A 469 13.42 -17.40 -9.94
CA GLY A 469 13.85 -16.03 -9.80
C GLY A 469 15.36 -15.88 -9.88
N LEU A 470 15.84 -14.69 -10.23
CA LEU A 470 17.26 -14.37 -10.28
C LEU A 470 17.86 -14.36 -8.88
N LYS A 471 18.96 -15.04 -8.74
CA LYS A 471 19.83 -15.00 -7.56
C LYS A 471 20.89 -13.93 -7.70
N GLY A 472 21.76 -13.79 -6.70
CA GLY A 472 22.74 -12.72 -6.61
C GLY A 472 23.45 -12.40 -7.94
N LYS A 473 24.27 -13.32 -8.44
CA LYS A 473 25.11 -13.09 -9.63
C LYS A 473 24.49 -13.52 -10.98
N GLU A 474 23.31 -14.10 -10.96
CA GLU A 474 22.63 -14.55 -12.19
C GLU A 474 22.23 -13.36 -13.07
N LYS A 475 22.26 -13.59 -14.38
CA LYS A 475 21.84 -12.62 -15.42
C LYS A 475 20.80 -13.28 -16.32
N ILE A 476 19.86 -12.47 -16.84
CA ILE A 476 18.90 -12.90 -17.86
C ILE A 476 19.55 -12.86 -19.24
#